data_f0fbdeba80f81e341b304bf9060717fe
#
_entry.id   f0fbdeba80f81e341b304bf9060717fe
#
_cell.length_a   1.000
_cell.length_b   1.000
_cell.length_c   1.000
_cell.angle_alpha   90.00
_cell.angle_beta   90.00
_cell.angle_gamma   90.00
#
_symmetry.space_group_name_H-M   'P 1'
#
loop_
_entity.id
_entity.type
_entity.pdbx_description
1 polymer ?
#
loop_
_entity_poly.entity_id
_entity_poly.type
_entity_poly.pdbx_seq_one_letter_code
_entity_poly.pdbx_strand_id
1 'polypeptide(L)'
;MLPFSDACERNKGPILEVLRTAFAACKHVVEIGSGTGQHAVHFARHLPHLQWQPTDRAEYLPGLAARIATEGPPNLALPVELDVLAEPWPAVRGDA
;
A
#
# COMPACT_ATOMS: atom_id res chain seq x y z
N MET A 1 1.60 9.09 17.49
CA MET A 1 1.64 9.83 16.20
C MET A 1 1.87 8.82 15.08
N LEU A 2 1.10 8.93 14.01
CA LEU A 2 1.31 8.08 12.85
C LEU A 2 2.57 8.51 12.09
N PRO A 3 3.31 7.55 11.49
CA PRO A 3 4.43 7.88 10.64
C PRO A 3 3.99 8.78 9.47
N PHE A 4 4.86 9.69 9.07
CA PHE A 4 4.54 10.66 8.02
C PHE A 4 5.76 10.95 7.15
N SER A 5 5.54 11.15 5.86
CA SER A 5 6.57 11.50 4.89
C SER A 5 6.09 12.64 4.01
N ASP A 6 6.81 13.76 4.04
CA ASP A 6 6.50 14.91 3.18
C ASP A 6 6.71 14.57 1.70
N ALA A 7 7.70 13.71 1.39
CA ALA A 7 7.94 13.27 0.03
C ALA A 7 6.74 12.52 -0.53
N CYS A 8 6.13 11.63 0.27
CA CYS A 8 4.91 10.93 -0.14
C CYS A 8 3.78 11.92 -0.43
N GLU A 9 3.59 12.91 0.42
CA GLU A 9 2.54 13.90 0.22
C GLU A 9 2.73 14.70 -1.07
N ARG A 10 3.98 15.03 -1.42
CA ARG A 10 4.27 15.76 -2.67
C ARG A 10 4.05 14.92 -3.90
N ASN A 11 4.32 13.60 -3.81
CA ASN A 11 4.37 12.71 -4.97
C ASN A 11 3.07 11.96 -5.25
N LYS A 12 2.16 11.88 -4.26
CA LYS A 12 0.99 11.01 -4.39
C LYS A 12 0.06 11.39 -5.53
N GLY A 13 -0.12 12.68 -5.80
CA GLY A 13 -0.97 13.13 -6.89
C GLY A 13 -0.45 12.73 -8.27
N PRO A 14 0.79 13.10 -8.62
CA PRO A 14 1.38 12.69 -9.90
C PRO A 14 1.43 11.17 -10.09
N ILE A 15 1.77 10.42 -9.04
CA ILE A 15 1.82 8.96 -9.10
C ILE A 15 0.42 8.40 -9.33
N LEU A 16 -0.60 8.93 -8.65
CA LEU A 16 -1.98 8.47 -8.83
C LEU A 16 -2.43 8.58 -10.29
N GLU A 17 -2.09 9.65 -10.97
CA GLU A 17 -2.46 9.82 -12.38
C GLU A 17 -1.84 8.73 -13.26
N VAL A 18 -0.61 8.32 -12.98
CA VAL A 18 0.02 7.21 -13.68
C VAL A 18 -0.71 5.90 -13.38
N LEU A 19 -1.04 5.66 -12.11
CA LEU A 19 -1.69 4.41 -11.69
C LEU A 19 -3.09 4.26 -12.24
N ARG A 20 -3.83 5.35 -12.42
CA ARG A 20 -5.18 5.30 -13.01
C ARG A 20 -5.18 4.61 -14.37
N THR A 21 -4.15 4.86 -15.17
CA THR A 21 -4.02 4.23 -16.48
C THR A 21 -3.38 2.85 -16.38
N ALA A 22 -2.26 2.75 -15.64
CA ALA A 22 -1.49 1.51 -15.57
C ALA A 22 -2.28 0.36 -14.94
N PHE A 23 -3.12 0.66 -13.94
CA PHE A 23 -3.86 -0.36 -13.18
C PHE A 23 -5.34 -0.41 -13.52
N ALA A 24 -5.77 0.21 -14.62
CA ALA A 24 -7.18 0.29 -14.98
C ALA A 24 -7.86 -1.07 -15.10
N ALA A 25 -7.12 -2.09 -15.61
CA ALA A 25 -7.63 -3.44 -15.80
C ALA A 25 -7.25 -4.40 -14.67
N CYS A 26 -6.51 -3.95 -13.66
CA CYS A 26 -6.10 -4.77 -12.53
C CYS A 26 -7.22 -4.88 -11.50
N LYS A 27 -7.17 -5.94 -10.68
CA LYS A 27 -8.11 -6.16 -9.55
C LYS A 27 -7.38 -6.23 -8.22
N HIS A 28 -6.17 -6.73 -8.19
CA HIS A 28 -5.37 -6.94 -6.98
C HIS A 28 -3.99 -6.33 -7.17
N VAL A 29 -3.58 -5.49 -6.22
CA VAL A 29 -2.26 -4.88 -6.19
C VAL A 29 -1.54 -5.33 -4.94
N VAL A 30 -0.28 -5.74 -5.08
CA VAL A 30 0.62 -5.98 -3.96
C VAL A 30 1.67 -4.87 -3.98
N GLU A 31 1.73 -4.12 -2.89
CA GLU A 31 2.71 -3.05 -2.75
C GLU A 31 3.86 -3.54 -1.87
N ILE A 32 5.09 -3.40 -2.34
CA ILE A 32 6.28 -3.79 -1.60
C ILE A 32 6.88 -2.53 -0.97
N GLY A 33 7.15 -2.59 0.35
CA GLY A 33 7.74 -1.46 1.04
C GLY A 33 6.77 -0.30 1.23
N SER A 34 5.61 -0.57 1.80
CA SER A 34 4.53 0.43 1.96
C SER A 34 4.88 1.57 2.92
N GLY A 35 5.87 1.37 3.79
CA GLY A 35 6.42 2.41 4.67
C GLY A 35 5.38 3.05 5.58
N THR A 36 5.15 4.35 5.41
CA THR A 36 4.19 5.10 6.24
C THR A 36 2.73 4.74 5.97
N GLY A 37 2.44 4.12 4.81
CA GLY A 37 1.09 3.81 4.37
C GLY A 37 0.34 4.96 3.71
N GLN A 38 0.96 6.13 3.58
CA GLN A 38 0.31 7.31 2.99
C GLN A 38 -0.09 7.07 1.53
N HIS A 39 0.79 6.46 0.74
CA HIS A 39 0.49 6.11 -0.65
C HIS A 39 -0.60 5.03 -0.72
N ALA A 40 -0.51 3.98 0.10
CA ALA A 40 -1.49 2.89 0.10
C ALA A 40 -2.89 3.42 0.38
N VAL A 41 -3.04 4.25 1.41
CA VAL A 41 -4.33 4.85 1.77
C VAL A 41 -4.86 5.72 0.63
N HIS A 42 -4.02 6.58 0.09
CA HIS A 42 -4.42 7.52 -0.96
C HIS A 42 -4.83 6.79 -2.25
N PHE A 43 -3.99 5.86 -2.71
CA PHE A 43 -4.24 5.16 -3.97
C PHE A 43 -5.42 4.20 -3.86
N ALA A 44 -5.53 3.44 -2.76
CA ALA A 44 -6.66 2.55 -2.57
C ALA A 44 -7.98 3.32 -2.53
N ARG A 45 -7.99 4.47 -1.85
CA ARG A 45 -9.19 5.31 -1.76
C ARG A 45 -9.63 5.83 -3.13
N HIS A 46 -8.69 6.22 -3.99
CA HIS A 46 -8.98 6.80 -5.31
C HIS A 46 -9.07 5.77 -6.42
N LEU A 47 -8.77 4.49 -6.12
CA LEU A 47 -8.85 3.38 -7.06
C LEU A 47 -9.70 2.27 -6.43
N PRO A 48 -11.01 2.51 -6.23
CA PRO A 48 -11.85 1.60 -5.44
C PRO A 48 -12.10 0.24 -6.10
N HIS A 49 -11.78 0.09 -7.38
CA HIS A 49 -11.87 -1.20 -8.06
C HIS A 49 -10.74 -2.15 -7.69
N LEU A 50 -9.69 -1.66 -7.01
CA LEU A 50 -8.53 -2.47 -6.63
C LEU A 50 -8.67 -2.99 -5.21
N GLN A 51 -8.23 -4.24 -5.01
CA GLN A 51 -7.90 -4.77 -3.69
C GLN A 51 -6.42 -4.53 -3.47
N TRP A 52 -6.08 -3.73 -2.49
CA TRP A 52 -4.71 -3.27 -2.26
C TRP A 52 -4.12 -4.00 -1.07
N GLN A 53 -3.02 -4.72 -1.28
CA GLN A 53 -2.30 -5.46 -0.24
C GLN A 53 -0.95 -4.78 0.04
N PRO A 54 -0.85 -4.00 1.12
CA PRO A 54 0.43 -3.41 1.49
C PRO A 54 1.33 -4.44 2.17
N THR A 55 2.63 -4.32 1.97
CA THR A 55 3.62 -5.17 2.63
C THR A 55 4.82 -4.34 3.05
N ASP A 56 5.50 -4.77 4.11
CA ASP A 56 6.78 -4.23 4.52
C ASP A 56 7.46 -5.19 5.47
N ARG A 57 8.67 -4.84 5.90
CA ARG A 57 9.39 -5.60 6.90
C ARG A 57 8.72 -5.43 8.27
N ALA A 58 8.97 -6.40 9.17
CA ALA A 58 8.31 -6.48 10.48
C ALA A 58 8.38 -5.18 11.28
N GLU A 59 9.51 -4.48 11.25
CA GLU A 59 9.73 -3.26 12.03
C GLU A 59 8.80 -2.10 11.62
N TYR A 60 8.29 -2.12 10.38
CA TYR A 60 7.40 -1.07 9.86
C TYR A 60 5.92 -1.41 10.01
N LEU A 61 5.58 -2.67 10.32
CA LEU A 61 4.19 -3.11 10.36
C LEU A 61 3.32 -2.38 11.40
N PRO A 62 3.80 -2.12 12.63
CA PRO A 62 2.95 -1.43 13.60
C PRO A 62 2.47 -0.06 13.15
N GLY A 63 3.35 0.76 12.59
CA GLY A 63 2.98 2.09 12.09
C GLY A 63 2.07 2.01 10.86
N LEU A 64 2.36 1.09 9.96
CA LEU A 64 1.57 0.85 8.76
C LEU A 64 0.16 0.37 9.13
N ALA A 65 0.06 -0.60 10.03
CA ALA A 65 -1.23 -1.11 10.51
C ALA A 65 -2.04 -0.02 11.20
N ALA A 66 -1.40 0.83 11.99
CA ALA A 66 -2.08 1.93 12.68
C ALA A 66 -2.66 2.93 11.68
N ARG A 67 -1.94 3.27 10.61
CA ARG A 67 -2.46 4.16 9.59
C ARG A 67 -3.63 3.55 8.85
N ILE A 68 -3.54 2.28 8.48
CA ILE A 68 -4.62 1.57 7.78
C ILE A 68 -5.88 1.52 8.66
N ALA A 69 -5.72 1.21 9.95
CA ALA A 69 -6.84 1.15 10.87
C ALA A 69 -7.53 2.52 11.04
N THR A 70 -6.76 3.61 10.98
CA THR A 70 -7.25 4.96 11.20
C THR A 70 -7.82 5.60 9.93
N GLU A 71 -7.17 5.39 8.80
CA GLU A 71 -7.46 6.13 7.56
C GLU A 71 -7.80 5.24 6.36
N GLY A 72 -7.65 3.92 6.47
CA GLY A 72 -7.76 3.02 5.32
C GLY A 72 -9.18 2.84 4.81
N PRO A 73 -9.37 2.88 3.47
CA PRO A 73 -10.64 2.54 2.86
C PRO A 73 -10.90 1.02 2.89
N PRO A 74 -12.16 0.58 2.58
CA PRO A 74 -12.51 -0.85 2.68
C PRO A 74 -11.70 -1.79 1.78
N ASN A 75 -11.17 -1.29 0.67
CA ASN A 75 -10.40 -2.09 -0.28
C ASN A 75 -8.90 -2.17 0.06
N LEU A 76 -8.48 -1.59 1.18
CA LEU A 76 -7.11 -1.65 1.66
C LEU A 76 -7.02 -2.71 2.77
N ALA A 77 -6.25 -3.78 2.51
CA ALA A 77 -6.09 -4.87 3.47
C ALA A 77 -5.10 -4.50 4.58
N LEU A 78 -5.15 -5.23 5.69
CA LEU A 78 -4.14 -5.14 6.73
C LEU A 78 -2.79 -5.57 6.16
N PRO A 79 -1.68 -5.00 6.66
CA PRO A 79 -0.38 -5.27 6.06
C PRO A 79 0.12 -6.68 6.35
N VAL A 80 0.92 -7.20 5.42
CA VAL A 80 1.59 -8.50 5.55
C VAL A 80 3.10 -8.27 5.59
N GLU A 81 3.79 -9.02 6.45
CA GLU A 81 5.25 -8.97 6.50
C GLU A 81 5.83 -9.54 5.22
N LEU A 82 6.71 -8.77 4.57
CA LEU A 82 7.47 -9.22 3.42
C LEU A 82 8.81 -8.51 3.40
N ASP A 83 9.89 -9.30 3.47
CA ASP A 83 11.25 -8.81 3.30
C ASP A 83 11.77 -9.38 1.98
N VAL A 84 12.09 -8.51 1.03
CA VAL A 84 12.52 -8.93 -0.29
C VAL A 84 13.84 -9.71 -0.27
N LEU A 85 14.60 -9.58 0.81
CA LEU A 85 15.87 -10.30 1.00
C LEU A 85 15.70 -11.62 1.74
N ALA A 86 14.50 -11.91 2.26
CA ALA A 86 14.23 -13.11 3.05
C ALA A 86 13.43 -14.13 2.25
N GLU A 87 13.59 -15.41 2.59
CA GLU A 87 12.85 -16.51 1.98
C GLU A 87 12.32 -17.45 3.07
N PRO A 88 11.15 -18.07 2.86
CA PRO A 88 10.24 -17.89 1.72
C PRO A 88 9.39 -16.63 1.87
N TRP A 89 8.92 -16.10 0.75
CA TRP A 89 7.96 -14.99 0.76
C TRP A 89 6.57 -15.53 1.14
N PRO A 90 5.77 -14.70 1.85
CA PRO A 90 4.39 -15.09 2.12
C PRO A 90 3.58 -15.20 0.84
N ALA A 91 2.52 -16.03 0.89
CA ALA A 91 1.59 -16.12 -0.23
C ALA A 91 0.70 -14.87 -0.23
N VAL A 92 0.90 -14.02 -1.23
CA VAL A 92 0.08 -12.83 -1.46
C VAL A 92 -0.47 -12.86 -2.87
N ARG A 93 -1.63 -12.22 -3.07
CA ARG A 93 -2.28 -12.20 -4.36
C ARG A 93 -2.16 -10.83 -4.99
N GLY A 94 -1.70 -10.80 -6.25
CA GLY A 94 -1.61 -9.55 -6.98
C GLY A 94 -1.49 -9.77 -8.48
N ASP A 95 -2.03 -8.87 -9.27
CA ASP A 95 -1.83 -8.78 -10.71
C ASP A 95 -1.18 -7.43 -11.08
N ALA A 96 -0.75 -6.73 -10.03
CA ALA A 96 0.10 -5.55 -10.15
C ALA A 96 0.84 -5.30 -8.82
#